data_830c457af09b04cb307036269e4f5bda
#
_entry.id   830c457af09b04cb307036269e4f5bda
#
_cell.length_a   1.000
_cell.length_b   1.000
_cell.length_c   1.000
_cell.angle_alpha   90.00
_cell.angle_beta   90.00
_cell.angle_gamma   90.00
#
_symmetry.space_group_name_H-M   'P 1'
#
loop_
_entity.id
_entity.type
_entity.pdbx_description
1 polymer ?
#
loop_
_entity_poly.entity_id
_entity_poly.type
_entity_poly.pdbx_seq_one_letter_code
_entity_poly.pdbx_strand_id
1 'polypeptide(L)'
;MGDRQLTVFGMLVRERGWGYARFTREFRKICTDLRLDDVTPQRKQFDRWRLGQIKGVPRSEACEVLERMFPGWTAEKLLVLAESSPLPVTDDVTPARTEEEQEHAPEAVANVLLEEDEMKRRTLIRGLVVGTSLGITESALEVMAAARQRMDLALESSVIGPATLERWETTALEYAHAYQTVPPHRLLADVLADFTEVQRLLEQRQPIRYRRRLCRVAAQLAALAGIFASALGARREARGWFHTGRLAASEAGDNQLEGALTVRSAIVSLYYGTPASAHEQAARARHILGDTVSPATTRGLLVEARALARLGRGDEALPLLRRAEDAFGRLTAEDRDDPSFGHTERQFLWHLGNAWTHLGRTEDAWQVQRRALDLYPPTEYLDPTLLRLDRAVCLARDGEPEEAYRTAAQALTSLPDEHRTGMVMKYATDFSRTAGHSQLPVGREFAELLRA
;
A
#
# COMPACT_ATOMS: atom_id res chain seq x y z
N MET A 1 11.51 -18.29 20.30
CA MET A 1 12.28 -19.27 19.53
C MET A 1 13.43 -18.52 18.91
N GLY A 2 14.69 -18.82 19.33
CA GLY A 2 15.88 -18.06 18.95
C GLY A 2 16.10 -18.08 17.43
N ASP A 3 16.48 -16.94 16.92
CA ASP A 3 16.90 -16.75 15.53
C ASP A 3 18.09 -17.68 15.24
N ARG A 4 17.86 -18.74 14.47
CA ARG A 4 18.94 -19.63 14.04
C ARG A 4 19.71 -18.91 12.95
N GLN A 5 20.99 -18.64 13.19
CA GLN A 5 21.91 -18.10 12.20
C GLN A 5 21.90 -18.97 10.92
N LEU A 6 21.75 -18.34 9.76
CA LEU A 6 21.75 -18.98 8.45
C LEU A 6 23.10 -18.79 7.78
N THR A 7 23.50 -19.76 6.96
CA THR A 7 24.62 -19.58 6.01
C THR A 7 24.25 -18.60 4.90
N VAL A 8 25.22 -18.13 4.14
CA VAL A 8 24.98 -17.33 2.93
C VAL A 8 24.05 -18.10 1.97
N PHE A 9 24.26 -19.39 1.78
CA PHE A 9 23.35 -20.26 1.05
C PHE A 9 21.93 -20.25 1.63
N GLY A 10 21.80 -20.36 2.95
CA GLY A 10 20.51 -20.33 3.64
C GLY A 10 19.78 -19.01 3.45
N MET A 11 20.50 -17.88 3.44
CA MET A 11 19.94 -16.57 3.14
C MET A 11 19.48 -16.43 1.70
N LEU A 12 20.33 -16.79 0.72
CA LEU A 12 20.01 -16.71 -0.71
C LEU A 12 18.82 -17.59 -1.09
N VAL A 13 18.72 -18.80 -0.53
CA VAL A 13 17.59 -19.72 -0.72
C VAL A 13 16.30 -19.12 -0.12
N ARG A 14 16.39 -18.46 1.05
CA ARG A 14 15.26 -17.78 1.70
C ARG A 14 14.82 -16.55 0.89
N GLU A 15 15.76 -15.74 0.44
CA GLU A 15 15.51 -14.55 -0.38
C GLU A 15 14.81 -14.90 -1.69
N ARG A 16 15.23 -16.00 -2.34
CA ARG A 16 14.60 -16.53 -3.55
C ARG A 16 13.27 -17.27 -3.29
N GLY A 17 12.83 -17.39 -2.04
CA GLY A 17 11.62 -18.13 -1.68
C GLY A 17 11.68 -19.63 -2.00
N TRP A 18 12.89 -20.22 -2.05
CA TRP A 18 13.04 -21.63 -2.43
C TRP A 18 12.90 -22.56 -1.23
N GLY A 19 11.85 -23.39 -1.26
CA GLY A 19 11.76 -24.59 -0.42
C GLY A 19 12.60 -25.74 -0.98
N TYR A 20 12.74 -26.83 -0.20
CA TYR A 20 13.50 -28.02 -0.59
C TYR A 20 13.09 -28.58 -1.96
N ALA A 21 11.80 -28.68 -2.24
CA ALA A 21 11.30 -29.22 -3.51
C ALA A 21 11.71 -28.39 -4.73
N ARG A 22 11.71 -27.04 -4.61
CA ARG A 22 12.14 -26.14 -5.68
C ARG A 22 13.65 -26.17 -5.84
N PHE A 23 14.38 -26.12 -4.74
CA PHE A 23 15.83 -26.22 -4.75
C PHE A 23 16.31 -27.50 -5.45
N THR A 24 15.76 -28.68 -5.10
CA THR A 24 16.17 -29.96 -5.72
C THR A 24 15.84 -30.06 -7.20
N ARG A 25 14.77 -29.39 -7.64
CA ARG A 25 14.41 -29.33 -9.06
C ARG A 25 15.46 -28.52 -9.84
N GLU A 26 15.82 -27.36 -9.35
CA GLU A 26 16.84 -26.51 -10.00
C GLU A 26 18.22 -27.17 -9.93
N PHE A 27 18.53 -27.82 -8.83
CA PHE A 27 19.79 -28.55 -8.66
C PHE A 27 19.94 -29.65 -9.70
N ARG A 28 18.90 -30.50 -9.90
CA ARG A 28 18.89 -31.57 -10.92
C ARG A 28 18.99 -31.02 -12.34
N LYS A 29 18.35 -29.91 -12.63
CA LYS A 29 18.44 -29.26 -13.94
C LYS A 29 19.91 -28.96 -14.27
N ILE A 30 20.62 -28.33 -13.32
CA ILE A 30 22.03 -28.02 -13.50
C ILE A 30 22.92 -29.26 -13.57
N CYS A 31 22.63 -30.33 -12.78
CA CYS A 31 23.32 -31.62 -12.92
C CYS A 31 23.19 -32.15 -14.34
N THR A 32 21.99 -32.08 -14.92
CA THR A 32 21.73 -32.53 -16.30
C THR A 32 22.49 -31.68 -17.31
N ASP A 33 22.50 -30.37 -17.16
CA ASP A 33 23.19 -29.43 -18.03
C ASP A 33 24.72 -29.65 -18.00
N LEU A 34 25.26 -29.92 -16.82
CA LEU A 34 26.68 -30.22 -16.62
C LEU A 34 27.08 -31.70 -16.94
N ARG A 35 26.11 -32.52 -17.28
CA ARG A 35 26.30 -33.98 -17.53
C ARG A 35 26.90 -34.72 -16.35
N LEU A 36 26.55 -34.29 -15.12
CA LEU A 36 26.96 -34.93 -13.89
C LEU A 36 25.94 -36.00 -13.46
N ASP A 37 26.41 -37.00 -12.71
CA ASP A 37 25.51 -37.94 -12.05
C ASP A 37 24.60 -37.21 -11.06
N ASP A 38 23.41 -37.75 -10.74
CA ASP A 38 22.46 -37.13 -9.81
C ASP A 38 23.03 -37.10 -8.37
N VAL A 39 23.71 -36.00 -8.05
CA VAL A 39 24.27 -35.72 -6.73
C VAL A 39 23.32 -34.83 -5.90
N THR A 40 22.02 -34.83 -6.20
CA THR A 40 21.00 -34.02 -5.53
C THR A 40 21.01 -34.29 -4.03
N PRO A 41 21.17 -33.25 -3.18
CA PRO A 41 21.23 -33.43 -1.73
C PRO A 41 19.89 -33.89 -1.15
N GLN A 42 19.93 -34.80 -0.18
CA GLN A 42 18.76 -35.15 0.61
C GLN A 42 18.31 -34.00 1.49
N ARG A 43 17.03 -34.00 1.93
CA ARG A 43 16.45 -32.94 2.76
C ARG A 43 17.27 -32.62 4.00
N LYS A 44 17.78 -33.63 4.72
CA LYS A 44 18.65 -33.44 5.88
C LYS A 44 19.95 -32.70 5.52
N GLN A 45 20.49 -32.95 4.34
CA GLN A 45 21.72 -32.31 3.86
C GLN A 45 21.45 -30.86 3.46
N PHE A 46 20.34 -30.59 2.76
CA PHE A 46 19.89 -29.24 2.44
C PHE A 46 19.68 -28.38 3.71
N ASP A 47 19.02 -28.92 4.74
CA ASP A 47 18.81 -28.23 6.00
C ASP A 47 20.13 -27.98 6.75
N ARG A 48 21.09 -28.91 6.71
CA ARG A 48 22.43 -28.71 7.26
C ARG A 48 23.21 -27.61 6.54
N TRP A 49 23.12 -27.56 5.21
CA TRP A 49 23.73 -26.51 4.42
C TRP A 49 23.17 -25.13 4.77
N ARG A 50 21.88 -25.03 4.95
CA ARG A 50 21.24 -23.77 5.34
C ARG A 50 21.65 -23.26 6.73
N LEU A 51 21.94 -24.18 7.65
CA LEU A 51 22.20 -23.88 9.05
C LEU A 51 23.70 -23.93 9.40
N GLY A 52 24.61 -24.13 8.44
CA GLY A 52 26.04 -24.25 8.70
C GLY A 52 26.44 -25.50 9.49
N GLN A 53 25.60 -26.52 9.56
CA GLN A 53 25.83 -27.75 10.33
C GLN A 53 26.53 -28.82 9.48
N ILE A 54 27.62 -28.44 8.79
CA ILE A 54 28.40 -29.32 7.94
C ILE A 54 29.81 -29.52 8.51
N LYS A 55 30.33 -30.75 8.36
CA LYS A 55 31.67 -31.11 8.79
C LYS A 55 32.70 -31.13 7.63
N GLY A 56 32.56 -30.20 6.68
CA GLY A 56 33.44 -30.10 5.51
C GLY A 56 32.69 -29.65 4.25
N VAL A 57 33.45 -29.39 3.18
CA VAL A 57 32.91 -28.99 1.88
C VAL A 57 32.20 -30.18 1.23
N PRO A 58 31.06 -29.99 0.53
CA PRO A 58 30.39 -31.05 -0.24
C PRO A 58 31.32 -31.66 -1.28
N ARG A 59 30.88 -32.77 -1.92
CA ARG A 59 31.61 -33.37 -3.04
C ARG A 59 31.81 -32.39 -4.17
N SER A 60 32.88 -32.52 -4.95
CA SER A 60 33.27 -31.60 -6.03
C SER A 60 32.12 -31.28 -6.99
N GLU A 61 31.35 -32.31 -7.38
CA GLU A 61 30.23 -32.20 -8.30
C GLU A 61 29.10 -31.35 -7.69
N ALA A 62 28.81 -31.50 -6.40
CA ALA A 62 27.81 -30.69 -5.72
C ALA A 62 28.26 -29.24 -5.53
N CYS A 63 29.56 -29.01 -5.38
CA CYS A 63 30.14 -27.66 -5.31
C CYS A 63 29.99 -26.96 -6.68
N GLU A 64 30.30 -27.62 -7.77
CA GLU A 64 30.16 -27.10 -9.12
C GLU A 64 28.72 -26.69 -9.42
N VAL A 65 27.75 -27.55 -9.04
CA VAL A 65 26.31 -27.23 -9.19
C VAL A 65 25.92 -26.02 -8.34
N LEU A 66 26.39 -25.93 -7.10
CA LEU A 66 26.09 -24.79 -6.20
C LEU A 66 26.66 -23.48 -6.76
N GLU A 67 27.89 -23.48 -7.25
CA GLU A 67 28.54 -22.32 -7.83
C GLU A 67 27.85 -21.87 -9.12
N ARG A 68 27.41 -22.81 -9.94
CA ARG A 68 26.60 -22.52 -11.13
C ARG A 68 25.22 -21.96 -10.79
N MET A 69 24.63 -22.46 -9.68
CA MET A 69 23.32 -22.03 -9.19
C MET A 69 23.34 -20.64 -8.57
N PHE A 70 24.48 -20.25 -7.99
CA PHE A 70 24.69 -18.97 -7.34
C PHE A 70 25.93 -18.27 -7.89
N PRO A 71 25.87 -17.70 -9.12
CA PRO A 71 27.01 -17.06 -9.76
C PRO A 71 27.63 -15.97 -8.86
N GLY A 72 28.96 -15.90 -8.85
CA GLY A 72 29.71 -14.98 -8.00
C GLY A 72 30.03 -15.52 -6.59
N TRP A 73 29.60 -16.72 -6.25
CA TRP A 73 29.88 -17.35 -4.98
C TRP A 73 30.58 -18.70 -5.17
N THR A 74 31.63 -18.94 -4.38
CA THR A 74 32.21 -20.28 -4.26
C THR A 74 31.42 -21.12 -3.28
N ALA A 75 31.39 -22.45 -3.44
CA ALA A 75 30.67 -23.36 -2.55
C ALA A 75 31.11 -23.19 -1.10
N GLU A 76 32.38 -22.94 -0.85
CA GLU A 76 32.91 -22.67 0.49
C GLU A 76 32.29 -21.42 1.10
N LYS A 77 32.23 -20.30 0.35
CA LYS A 77 31.63 -19.05 0.84
C LYS A 77 30.14 -19.13 1.04
N LEU A 78 29.44 -19.91 0.20
CA LEU A 78 28.00 -20.15 0.34
C LEU A 78 27.66 -20.85 1.66
N LEU A 79 28.51 -21.70 2.15
CA LEU A 79 28.24 -22.57 3.30
C LEU A 79 28.76 -22.02 4.65
N VAL A 80 29.34 -20.83 4.64
CA VAL A 80 29.74 -20.09 5.87
C VAL A 80 28.54 -19.34 6.45
N LEU A 81 28.51 -19.14 7.78
CA LEU A 81 27.50 -18.33 8.44
C LEU A 81 27.59 -16.88 7.98
N ALA A 82 26.44 -16.26 7.72
CA ALA A 82 26.36 -14.96 7.04
C ALA A 82 27.04 -13.80 7.79
N GLU A 83 27.16 -13.88 9.11
CA GLU A 83 27.86 -12.86 9.91
C GLU A 83 29.40 -12.90 9.79
N SER A 84 29.93 -13.94 9.19
CA SER A 84 31.39 -14.16 9.06
C SER A 84 31.93 -13.83 7.67
N SER A 85 31.08 -13.41 6.73
CA SER A 85 31.50 -13.14 5.35
C SER A 85 31.28 -11.67 4.99
N PRO A 86 32.35 -10.91 4.67
CA PRO A 86 32.18 -9.57 4.10
C PRO A 86 31.50 -9.70 2.74
N LEU A 87 30.45 -8.91 2.52
CA LEU A 87 29.86 -8.71 1.20
C LEU A 87 30.96 -8.28 0.22
N PRO A 88 31.01 -8.80 -1.00
CA PRO A 88 31.98 -8.34 -1.98
C PRO A 88 31.73 -6.86 -2.26
N VAL A 89 32.63 -6.00 -1.80
CA VAL A 89 32.78 -4.62 -2.27
C VAL A 89 33.34 -4.72 -3.66
N THR A 90 32.64 -4.20 -4.65
CA THR A 90 33.16 -4.02 -5.99
C THR A 90 34.20 -2.91 -5.94
N ASP A 91 35.48 -3.28 -5.83
CA ASP A 91 36.57 -2.35 -6.01
C ASP A 91 36.74 -2.02 -7.50
N ASP A 92 36.81 -0.72 -7.77
CA ASP A 92 37.19 -0.09 -9.01
C ASP A 92 38.46 -0.75 -9.59
N VAL A 93 38.32 -1.38 -10.73
CA VAL A 93 39.45 -1.65 -11.62
C VAL A 93 39.17 -0.99 -12.96
N THR A 94 39.83 0.11 -13.20
CA THR A 94 39.94 0.76 -14.52
C THR A 94 40.49 -0.24 -15.55
N PRO A 95 39.77 -0.60 -16.61
CA PRO A 95 40.33 -1.40 -17.66
C PRO A 95 41.05 -0.51 -18.67
N ALA A 96 42.29 -0.88 -18.97
CA ALA A 96 43.00 -0.44 -20.17
C ALA A 96 42.19 -0.85 -21.41
N ARG A 97 42.09 0.09 -22.35
CA ARG A 97 41.50 -0.07 -23.68
C ARG A 97 42.09 -1.26 -24.42
N THR A 98 41.26 -2.18 -24.84
CA THR A 98 41.37 -2.89 -26.11
C THR A 98 39.99 -2.91 -26.74
N GLU A 99 39.91 -2.27 -27.93
CA GLU A 99 38.78 -2.28 -28.82
C GLU A 99 38.61 -3.70 -29.37
N GLU A 100 37.44 -4.23 -29.30
CA GLU A 100 36.76 -5.33 -30.00
C GLU A 100 36.04 -6.23 -28.99
N GLU A 101 34.73 -5.97 -28.87
CA GLU A 101 33.63 -6.88 -28.54
C GLU A 101 32.45 -6.07 -27.94
N GLN A 102 31.84 -5.25 -28.79
CA GLN A 102 30.47 -4.76 -28.59
C GLN A 102 29.59 -5.57 -29.52
N GLU A 103 28.86 -6.49 -28.92
CA GLU A 103 27.54 -6.98 -29.36
C GLU A 103 27.29 -8.34 -28.70
N HIS A 104 26.60 -8.39 -27.53
CA HIS A 104 25.81 -9.58 -27.11
C HIS A 104 25.28 -9.52 -25.66
N ALA A 105 25.16 -8.33 -25.05
CA ALA A 105 24.63 -8.23 -23.68
C ALA A 105 23.09 -8.11 -23.53
N PRO A 106 22.28 -7.71 -24.56
CA PRO A 106 20.83 -7.62 -24.40
C PRO A 106 20.08 -8.93 -24.57
N GLU A 107 20.60 -9.91 -25.31
CA GLU A 107 19.86 -11.15 -25.61
C GLU A 107 19.79 -12.15 -24.45
N ALA A 108 20.78 -12.19 -23.58
CA ALA A 108 20.81 -13.16 -22.49
C ALA A 108 19.79 -12.87 -21.39
N VAL A 109 19.54 -11.58 -21.09
CA VAL A 109 18.54 -11.16 -20.10
C VAL A 109 17.11 -11.28 -20.67
N ALA A 110 16.95 -10.98 -21.96
CA ALA A 110 15.67 -11.17 -22.65
C ALA A 110 15.27 -12.64 -22.76
N ASN A 111 16.22 -13.55 -22.98
CA ASN A 111 15.94 -14.98 -23.08
C ASN A 111 15.55 -15.62 -21.74
N VAL A 112 16.11 -15.20 -20.61
CA VAL A 112 15.73 -15.68 -19.27
C VAL A 112 14.31 -15.24 -18.89
N LEU A 113 13.91 -14.04 -19.28
CA LEU A 113 12.54 -13.53 -19.05
C LEU A 113 11.52 -14.19 -20.00
N LEU A 114 11.93 -14.59 -21.21
CA LEU A 114 11.09 -15.28 -22.19
C LEU A 114 10.81 -16.74 -21.81
N GLU A 115 11.75 -17.45 -21.17
CA GLU A 115 11.56 -18.85 -20.73
C GLU A 115 10.63 -19.00 -19.52
N GLU A 116 10.64 -18.06 -18.56
CA GLU A 116 9.65 -18.07 -17.47
C GLU A 116 8.22 -17.82 -17.98
N ASP A 117 8.07 -17.00 -19.00
CA ASP A 117 6.79 -16.73 -19.65
C ASP A 117 6.26 -17.90 -20.47
N GLU A 118 7.15 -18.70 -21.08
CA GLU A 118 6.73 -19.84 -21.88
C GLU A 118 6.17 -20.99 -21.00
N MET A 119 6.70 -21.17 -19.81
CA MET A 119 6.20 -22.17 -18.85
C MET A 119 4.86 -21.75 -18.24
N LYS A 120 4.68 -20.48 -17.93
CA LYS A 120 3.39 -19.91 -17.50
C LYS A 120 2.35 -19.98 -18.63
N ARG A 121 2.74 -19.71 -19.87
CA ARG A 121 1.91 -19.85 -21.07
C ARG A 121 1.41 -21.29 -21.29
N ARG A 122 2.29 -22.29 -21.17
CA ARG A 122 1.91 -23.72 -21.34
C ARG A 122 0.96 -24.19 -20.24
N THR A 123 1.12 -23.70 -19.02
CA THR A 123 0.22 -23.99 -17.90
C THR A 123 -1.15 -23.36 -18.10
N LEU A 124 -1.21 -22.14 -18.64
CA LEU A 124 -2.44 -21.41 -18.96
C LEU A 124 -3.22 -22.07 -20.10
N ILE A 125 -2.55 -22.42 -21.19
CA ILE A 125 -3.17 -23.08 -22.34
C ILE A 125 -3.71 -24.47 -21.94
N ARG A 126 -3.00 -25.20 -21.06
CA ARG A 126 -3.49 -26.48 -20.50
C ARG A 126 -4.69 -26.29 -19.57
N GLY A 127 -4.72 -25.22 -18.75
CA GLY A 127 -5.86 -24.91 -17.90
C GLY A 127 -7.11 -24.48 -18.68
N LEU A 128 -6.95 -23.79 -19.80
CA LEU A 128 -8.05 -23.39 -20.69
C LEU A 128 -8.65 -24.54 -21.50
N VAL A 129 -7.86 -25.59 -21.82
CA VAL A 129 -8.29 -26.73 -22.63
C VAL A 129 -8.99 -27.85 -21.81
N VAL A 130 -8.84 -27.85 -20.48
CA VAL A 130 -9.41 -28.93 -19.62
C VAL A 130 -10.69 -28.48 -18.87
N GLY A 131 -11.09 -27.19 -18.95
CA GLY A 131 -12.21 -26.64 -18.19
C GLY A 131 -13.48 -26.47 -19.01
N THR A 132 -14.24 -27.53 -19.21
CA THR A 132 -15.68 -27.41 -19.54
C THR A 132 -16.43 -26.88 -18.31
N SER A 133 -17.10 -25.72 -18.48
CA SER A 133 -18.21 -25.20 -17.66
C SER A 133 -17.95 -24.54 -16.29
N LEU A 134 -16.75 -24.11 -15.95
CA LEU A 134 -16.55 -23.22 -14.78
C LEU A 134 -15.89 -21.92 -15.25
N GLY A 135 -16.46 -20.79 -14.84
CA GLY A 135 -16.04 -19.45 -15.26
C GLY A 135 -14.53 -19.20 -15.14
N ILE A 136 -14.04 -18.25 -15.91
CA ILE A 136 -12.64 -17.82 -15.92
C ILE A 136 -12.22 -17.55 -14.47
N THR A 137 -11.19 -18.26 -13.99
CA THR A 137 -10.69 -18.08 -12.62
C THR A 137 -10.02 -16.70 -12.49
N GLU A 138 -10.10 -16.09 -11.28
CA GLU A 138 -9.47 -14.80 -10.98
C GLU A 138 -7.98 -14.78 -11.39
N SER A 139 -7.26 -15.85 -11.11
CA SER A 139 -5.88 -16.04 -11.54
C SER A 139 -5.68 -16.05 -13.08
N ALA A 140 -6.64 -16.57 -13.85
CA ALA A 140 -6.57 -16.55 -15.30
C ALA A 140 -6.82 -15.15 -15.87
N LEU A 141 -7.71 -14.38 -15.25
CA LEU A 141 -7.95 -12.97 -15.59
C LEU A 141 -6.74 -12.11 -15.29
N GLU A 142 -6.07 -12.31 -14.15
CA GLU A 142 -4.83 -11.61 -13.79
C GLU A 142 -3.71 -11.86 -14.81
N VAL A 143 -3.52 -13.10 -15.23
CA VAL A 143 -2.48 -13.44 -16.24
C VAL A 143 -2.84 -12.86 -17.61
N MET A 144 -4.11 -12.88 -17.98
CA MET A 144 -4.57 -12.24 -19.22
C MET A 144 -4.37 -10.71 -19.17
N ALA A 145 -4.70 -10.07 -18.06
CA ALA A 145 -4.47 -8.64 -17.86
C ALA A 145 -2.98 -8.29 -17.96
N ALA A 146 -2.13 -9.05 -17.27
CA ALA A 146 -0.68 -8.84 -17.31
C ALA A 146 -0.07 -9.08 -18.71
N ALA A 147 -0.59 -10.06 -19.47
CA ALA A 147 -0.14 -10.31 -20.84
C ALA A 147 -0.58 -9.20 -21.79
N ARG A 148 -1.80 -8.70 -21.63
CA ARG A 148 -2.32 -7.55 -22.41
C ARG A 148 -1.50 -6.30 -22.13
N GLN A 149 -1.28 -5.95 -20.85
CA GLN A 149 -0.48 -4.79 -20.48
C GLN A 149 0.93 -4.84 -21.07
N ARG A 150 1.61 -6.00 -21.02
CA ARG A 150 2.94 -6.17 -21.63
C ARG A 150 2.93 -6.00 -23.14
N MET A 151 1.87 -6.49 -23.81
CA MET A 151 1.71 -6.31 -25.25
C MET A 151 1.45 -4.83 -25.59
N ASP A 152 0.59 -4.17 -24.83
CA ASP A 152 0.31 -2.73 -25.00
C ASP A 152 1.61 -1.92 -24.88
N LEU A 153 2.41 -2.18 -23.84
CA LEU A 153 3.72 -1.53 -23.63
C LEU A 153 4.72 -1.84 -24.76
N ALA A 154 4.77 -3.09 -25.27
CA ALA A 154 5.64 -3.47 -26.38
C ALA A 154 5.23 -2.83 -27.71
N LEU A 155 3.94 -2.65 -27.95
CA LEU A 155 3.40 -2.02 -29.15
C LEU A 155 3.54 -0.49 -29.12
N GLU A 156 3.48 0.12 -27.97
CA GLU A 156 3.66 1.56 -27.75
C GLU A 156 5.12 2.00 -27.85
N SER A 157 6.02 1.10 -28.20
CA SER A 157 7.49 1.19 -28.23
C SER A 157 8.11 2.59 -28.26
N SER A 158 8.92 2.88 -27.26
CA SER A 158 10.03 3.86 -27.17
C SER A 158 9.74 5.36 -26.97
N VAL A 159 8.53 5.87 -27.18
CA VAL A 159 8.15 7.24 -26.76
C VAL A 159 6.75 7.20 -26.18
N ILE A 160 6.60 7.60 -24.90
CA ILE A 160 5.26 7.73 -24.29
C ILE A 160 4.47 8.78 -25.06
N GLY A 161 3.33 8.35 -25.61
CA GLY A 161 2.40 9.23 -26.29
C GLY A 161 1.35 9.83 -25.34
N PRO A 162 0.58 10.84 -25.79
CA PRO A 162 -0.56 11.38 -25.04
C PRO A 162 -1.55 10.31 -24.58
N ALA A 163 -1.87 9.35 -25.44
CA ALA A 163 -2.83 8.27 -25.14
C ALA A 163 -2.38 7.37 -23.97
N THR A 164 -1.08 7.08 -23.84
CA THR A 164 -0.53 6.34 -22.70
C THR A 164 -0.72 7.11 -21.39
N LEU A 165 -0.49 8.42 -21.42
CA LEU A 165 -0.66 9.27 -20.24
C LEU A 165 -2.13 9.37 -19.83
N GLU A 166 -3.03 9.59 -20.79
CA GLU A 166 -4.48 9.65 -20.56
C GLU A 166 -4.99 8.34 -19.95
N ARG A 167 -4.49 7.19 -20.43
CA ARG A 167 -4.82 5.90 -19.84
C ARG A 167 -4.41 5.83 -18.36
N TRP A 168 -3.19 6.23 -18.01
CA TRP A 168 -2.72 6.21 -16.63
C TRP A 168 -3.47 7.18 -15.74
N GLU A 169 -3.81 8.36 -16.23
CA GLU A 169 -4.65 9.32 -15.50
C GLU A 169 -6.05 8.75 -15.24
N THR A 170 -6.65 8.10 -16.24
CA THR A 170 -7.93 7.40 -16.10
C THR A 170 -7.84 6.25 -15.10
N THR A 171 -6.80 5.41 -15.17
CA THR A 171 -6.60 4.30 -14.24
C THR A 171 -6.50 4.80 -12.79
N ALA A 172 -5.79 5.89 -12.53
CA ALA A 172 -5.71 6.47 -11.19
C ALA A 172 -7.08 6.93 -10.66
N LEU A 173 -7.93 7.50 -11.54
CA LEU A 173 -9.30 7.89 -11.19
C LEU A 173 -10.21 6.67 -10.97
N GLU A 174 -10.08 5.63 -11.76
CA GLU A 174 -10.83 4.38 -11.59
C GLU A 174 -10.57 3.76 -10.21
N TYR A 175 -9.31 3.66 -9.78
CA TYR A 175 -8.96 3.22 -8.43
C TYR A 175 -9.51 4.17 -7.35
N ALA A 176 -9.50 5.46 -7.62
CA ALA A 176 -10.04 6.47 -6.74
C ALA A 176 -11.55 6.28 -6.46
N HIS A 177 -12.31 5.86 -7.46
CA HIS A 177 -13.73 5.55 -7.30
C HIS A 177 -13.94 4.15 -6.70
N ALA A 178 -13.18 3.16 -7.15
CA ALA A 178 -13.32 1.78 -6.70
C ALA A 178 -13.10 1.61 -5.17
N TYR A 179 -12.20 2.39 -4.56
CA TYR A 179 -11.87 2.22 -3.14
C TYR A 179 -13.04 2.52 -2.19
N GLN A 180 -14.08 3.18 -2.65
CA GLN A 180 -15.27 3.46 -1.84
C GLN A 180 -16.05 2.18 -1.51
N THR A 181 -16.03 1.20 -2.40
CA THR A 181 -16.85 -0.01 -2.33
C THR A 181 -16.03 -1.29 -2.27
N VAL A 182 -14.83 -1.28 -2.84
CA VAL A 182 -13.93 -2.45 -2.88
C VAL A 182 -13.00 -2.44 -1.66
N PRO A 183 -12.84 -3.57 -0.97
CA PRO A 183 -11.94 -3.66 0.18
C PRO A 183 -10.49 -3.26 -0.16
N PRO A 184 -9.81 -2.48 0.71
CA PRO A 184 -8.47 -1.94 0.42
C PRO A 184 -7.42 -2.98 0.06
N HIS A 185 -7.48 -4.18 0.65
CA HIS A 185 -6.51 -5.24 0.41
C HIS A 185 -6.58 -5.81 -1.02
N ARG A 186 -7.75 -5.75 -1.67
CA ARG A 186 -7.92 -6.20 -3.06
C ARG A 186 -7.32 -5.21 -4.05
N LEU A 187 -7.56 -3.91 -3.84
CA LEU A 187 -7.05 -2.86 -4.73
C LEU A 187 -5.55 -2.61 -4.57
N LEU A 188 -4.98 -2.90 -3.40
CA LEU A 188 -3.59 -2.57 -3.11
C LEU A 188 -2.61 -3.28 -4.06
N ALA A 189 -2.86 -4.54 -4.40
CA ALA A 189 -2.00 -5.31 -5.30
C ALA A 189 -1.97 -4.71 -6.71
N ASP A 190 -3.13 -4.32 -7.22
CA ASP A 190 -3.26 -3.74 -8.56
C ASP A 190 -2.59 -2.36 -8.63
N VAL A 191 -2.84 -1.50 -7.63
CA VAL A 191 -2.20 -0.18 -7.53
C VAL A 191 -0.68 -0.28 -7.46
N LEU A 192 -0.14 -1.28 -6.73
CA LEU A 192 1.32 -1.49 -6.64
C LEU A 192 1.91 -2.01 -7.96
N ALA A 193 1.20 -2.87 -8.68
CA ALA A 193 1.61 -3.33 -10.00
C ALA A 193 1.68 -2.15 -10.98
N ASP A 194 0.62 -1.35 -11.03
CA ASP A 194 0.56 -0.18 -11.90
C ASP A 194 1.57 0.91 -11.51
N PHE A 195 1.80 1.12 -10.21
CA PHE A 195 2.86 2.01 -9.74
C PHE A 195 4.25 1.57 -10.25
N THR A 196 4.51 0.26 -10.26
CA THR A 196 5.77 -0.29 -10.78
C THR A 196 5.93 -0.03 -12.27
N GLU A 197 4.85 -0.12 -13.05
CA GLU A 197 4.91 0.21 -14.48
C GLU A 197 5.15 1.71 -14.71
N VAL A 198 4.49 2.59 -13.96
CA VAL A 198 4.75 4.03 -14.01
C VAL A 198 6.18 4.36 -13.60
N GLN A 199 6.75 3.66 -12.61
CA GLN A 199 8.15 3.78 -12.22
C GLN A 199 9.08 3.47 -13.40
N ARG A 200 8.89 2.34 -14.10
CA ARG A 200 9.70 1.98 -15.29
C ARG A 200 9.64 3.04 -16.38
N LEU A 201 8.46 3.63 -16.59
CA LEU A 201 8.31 4.72 -17.55
C LEU A 201 9.07 5.98 -17.11
N LEU A 202 9.14 6.27 -15.81
CA LEU A 202 9.91 7.40 -15.25
C LEU A 202 11.42 7.19 -15.31
N GLU A 203 11.91 5.95 -15.30
CA GLU A 203 13.33 5.59 -15.45
C GLU A 203 13.83 5.85 -16.88
N GLN A 204 12.93 5.84 -17.87
CA GLN A 204 13.26 6.15 -19.26
C GLN A 204 13.37 7.65 -19.48
N ARG A 205 14.11 8.05 -20.51
CA ARG A 205 14.20 9.47 -20.93
C ARG A 205 12.87 9.94 -21.51
N GLN A 206 12.23 10.86 -20.81
CA GLN A 206 10.95 11.43 -21.20
C GLN A 206 11.06 12.94 -21.47
N PRO A 207 10.31 13.50 -22.44
CA PRO A 207 10.11 14.94 -22.52
C PRO A 207 9.59 15.51 -21.20
N ILE A 208 10.04 16.70 -20.81
CA ILE A 208 9.70 17.31 -19.51
C ILE A 208 8.18 17.35 -19.28
N ARG A 209 7.40 17.67 -20.31
CA ARG A 209 5.93 17.71 -20.22
C ARG A 209 5.31 16.35 -19.85
N TYR A 210 5.84 15.25 -20.39
CA TYR A 210 5.37 13.89 -20.12
C TYR A 210 5.87 13.39 -18.77
N ARG A 211 7.12 13.69 -18.42
CA ARG A 211 7.67 13.38 -17.12
C ARG A 211 6.83 13.99 -15.99
N ARG A 212 6.44 15.27 -16.09
CA ARG A 212 5.58 15.92 -15.09
C ARG A 212 4.21 15.22 -14.95
N ARG A 213 3.56 14.84 -16.05
CA ARG A 213 2.29 14.11 -16.01
C ARG A 213 2.46 12.74 -15.36
N LEU A 214 3.51 11.99 -15.71
CA LEU A 214 3.83 10.71 -15.07
C LEU A 214 4.11 10.87 -13.57
N CYS A 215 4.83 11.89 -13.17
CA CYS A 215 5.07 12.19 -11.75
C CYS A 215 3.74 12.48 -11.02
N ARG A 216 2.80 13.18 -11.66
CA ARG A 216 1.46 13.40 -11.10
C ARG A 216 0.71 12.06 -10.92
N VAL A 217 0.71 11.19 -11.93
CA VAL A 217 0.10 9.85 -11.84
C VAL A 217 0.78 9.03 -10.73
N ALA A 218 2.11 9.02 -10.66
CA ALA A 218 2.84 8.35 -9.59
C ALA A 218 2.45 8.87 -8.20
N ALA A 219 2.26 10.19 -8.06
CA ALA A 219 1.80 10.79 -6.81
C ALA A 219 0.38 10.36 -6.45
N GLN A 220 -0.53 10.25 -7.43
CA GLN A 220 -1.90 9.77 -7.24
C GLN A 220 -1.95 8.30 -6.84
N LEU A 221 -1.21 7.42 -7.54
CA LEU A 221 -1.11 6.00 -7.17
C LEU A 221 -0.48 5.81 -5.78
N ALA A 222 0.56 6.58 -5.45
CA ALA A 222 1.15 6.58 -4.12
C ALA A 222 0.17 7.08 -3.05
N ALA A 223 -0.69 8.06 -3.37
CA ALA A 223 -1.76 8.52 -2.49
C ALA A 223 -2.74 7.39 -2.18
N LEU A 224 -3.17 6.64 -3.19
CA LEU A 224 -4.08 5.51 -3.06
C LEU A 224 -3.45 4.38 -2.23
N ALA A 225 -2.21 4.00 -2.53
CA ALA A 225 -1.47 3.02 -1.73
C ALA A 225 -1.36 3.45 -0.26
N GLY A 226 -1.09 4.73 0.01
CA GLY A 226 -1.06 5.31 1.35
C GLY A 226 -2.42 5.29 2.05
N ILE A 227 -3.51 5.56 1.33
CA ILE A 227 -4.89 5.48 1.85
C ILE A 227 -5.22 4.03 2.23
N PHE A 228 -4.92 3.06 1.34
CA PHE A 228 -5.18 1.65 1.60
C PHE A 228 -4.36 1.12 2.76
N ALA A 229 -3.07 1.44 2.80
CA ALA A 229 -2.20 1.08 3.93
C ALA A 229 -2.71 1.68 5.25
N SER A 230 -3.21 2.93 5.24
CA SER A 230 -3.82 3.55 6.42
C SER A 230 -5.09 2.83 6.86
N ALA A 231 -5.98 2.50 5.93
CA ALA A 231 -7.20 1.76 6.23
C ALA A 231 -6.89 0.37 6.83
N LEU A 232 -5.89 -0.32 6.29
CA LEU A 232 -5.44 -1.63 6.80
C LEU A 232 -4.69 -1.55 8.14
N GLY A 233 -4.38 -0.35 8.65
CA GLY A 233 -3.63 -0.16 9.91
C GLY A 233 -2.11 -0.19 9.74
N ALA A 234 -1.60 -0.31 8.53
CA ALA A 234 -0.18 -0.31 8.20
C ALA A 234 0.41 1.12 8.22
N ARG A 235 0.40 1.74 9.40
CA ARG A 235 0.74 3.16 9.60
C ARG A 235 2.11 3.59 9.08
N ARG A 236 3.11 2.70 9.15
CA ARG A 236 4.47 2.99 8.66
C ARG A 236 4.47 3.09 7.15
N GLU A 237 3.86 2.14 6.49
CA GLU A 237 3.71 2.10 5.04
C GLU A 237 2.89 3.29 4.53
N ALA A 238 1.77 3.60 5.18
CA ALA A 238 0.97 4.77 4.83
C ALA A 238 1.79 6.07 4.82
N ARG A 239 2.64 6.29 5.84
CA ARG A 239 3.55 7.45 5.89
C ARG A 239 4.59 7.43 4.78
N GLY A 240 5.17 6.26 4.49
CA GLY A 240 6.13 6.05 3.41
C GLY A 240 5.53 6.41 2.06
N TRP A 241 4.35 5.88 1.76
CA TRP A 241 3.65 6.13 0.50
C TRP A 241 3.26 7.59 0.33
N PHE A 242 2.73 8.26 1.37
CA PHE A 242 2.46 9.69 1.29
C PHE A 242 3.74 10.53 1.14
N HIS A 243 4.87 10.09 1.69
CA HIS A 243 6.15 10.74 1.46
C HIS A 243 6.58 10.59 0.00
N THR A 244 6.56 9.38 -0.57
CA THR A 244 6.86 9.11 -1.99
C THR A 244 5.95 9.93 -2.90
N GLY A 245 4.64 9.95 -2.61
CA GLY A 245 3.68 10.75 -3.38
C GLY A 245 4.00 12.25 -3.35
N ARG A 246 4.41 12.80 -2.21
CA ARG A 246 4.83 14.22 -2.12
C ARG A 246 6.07 14.51 -2.95
N LEU A 247 7.06 13.63 -2.95
CA LEU A 247 8.24 13.78 -3.82
C LEU A 247 7.81 13.81 -5.30
N ALA A 248 6.93 12.90 -5.70
CA ALA A 248 6.43 12.85 -7.07
C ALA A 248 5.58 14.09 -7.43
N ALA A 249 4.74 14.60 -6.50
CA ALA A 249 3.95 15.82 -6.70
C ALA A 249 4.85 17.06 -6.84
N SER A 250 5.91 17.16 -6.03
CA SER A 250 6.91 18.23 -6.10
C SER A 250 7.66 18.19 -7.44
N GLU A 251 8.10 17.02 -7.92
CA GLU A 251 8.70 16.84 -9.25
C GLU A 251 7.73 17.20 -10.40
N ALA A 252 6.44 16.98 -10.20
CA ALA A 252 5.40 17.42 -11.15
C ALA A 252 5.21 18.95 -11.16
N GLY A 253 5.65 19.64 -10.11
CA GLY A 253 5.34 21.04 -9.84
C GLY A 253 3.88 21.25 -9.43
N ASP A 254 3.25 20.26 -8.79
CA ASP A 254 1.84 20.28 -8.36
C ASP A 254 1.72 20.49 -6.84
N ASN A 255 1.75 21.75 -6.43
CA ASN A 255 1.64 22.14 -5.02
C ASN A 255 0.29 21.74 -4.40
N GLN A 256 -0.80 21.68 -5.20
CA GLN A 256 -2.10 21.25 -4.70
C GLN A 256 -2.10 19.78 -4.31
N LEU A 257 -1.52 18.94 -5.16
CA LEU A 257 -1.37 17.51 -4.86
C LEU A 257 -0.38 17.26 -3.71
N GLU A 258 0.74 18.01 -3.65
CA GLU A 258 1.71 17.93 -2.54
C GLU A 258 1.04 18.30 -1.20
N GLY A 259 0.27 19.39 -1.18
CA GLY A 259 -0.50 19.80 -0.02
C GLY A 259 -1.55 18.77 0.39
N ALA A 260 -2.30 18.21 -0.58
CA ALA A 260 -3.27 17.17 -0.35
C ALA A 260 -2.65 15.92 0.32
N LEU A 261 -1.49 15.48 -0.15
CA LEU A 261 -0.74 14.35 0.42
C LEU A 261 -0.20 14.66 1.82
N THR A 262 0.14 15.91 2.09
CA THR A 262 0.53 16.37 3.43
C THR A 262 -0.67 16.34 4.38
N VAL A 263 -1.87 16.73 3.93
CA VAL A 263 -3.13 16.57 4.69
C VAL A 263 -3.41 15.10 4.98
N ARG A 264 -3.24 14.20 4.00
CA ARG A 264 -3.40 12.75 4.21
C ARG A 264 -2.42 12.20 5.27
N SER A 265 -1.18 12.69 5.29
CA SER A 265 -0.22 12.34 6.36
C SER A 265 -0.69 12.82 7.74
N ALA A 266 -1.30 14.00 7.83
CA ALA A 266 -1.90 14.53 9.07
C ALA A 266 -3.07 13.64 9.54
N ILE A 267 -3.90 13.13 8.61
CA ILE A 267 -4.97 12.17 8.93
C ILE A 267 -4.40 10.87 9.55
N VAL A 268 -3.31 10.34 9.02
CA VAL A 268 -2.63 9.17 9.64
C VAL A 268 -2.20 9.49 11.07
N SER A 269 -1.73 10.71 11.32
CA SER A 269 -1.34 11.14 12.67
C SER A 269 -2.53 11.31 13.60
N LEU A 270 -3.72 11.68 13.11
CA LEU A 270 -4.96 11.71 13.91
C LEU A 270 -5.39 10.32 14.38
N TYR A 271 -5.20 9.29 13.56
CA TYR A 271 -5.63 7.93 13.89
C TYR A 271 -4.58 7.13 14.65
N TYR A 272 -3.31 7.27 14.29
CA TYR A 272 -2.24 6.38 14.75
C TYR A 272 -1.09 7.10 15.46
N GLY A 273 -1.13 8.41 15.54
CA GLY A 273 -0.12 9.27 16.16
C GLY A 273 -0.69 10.11 17.30
N THR A 274 -0.30 11.37 17.32
CA THR A 274 -0.78 12.36 18.30
C THR A 274 -1.52 13.49 17.61
N PRO A 275 -2.54 14.09 18.26
CA PRO A 275 -3.21 15.26 17.72
C PRO A 275 -2.27 16.46 17.48
N ALA A 276 -1.21 16.61 18.29
CA ALA A 276 -0.19 17.64 18.11
C ALA A 276 0.55 17.47 16.78
N SER A 277 1.03 16.24 16.48
CA SER A 277 1.68 15.95 15.20
C SER A 277 0.73 16.12 14.00
N ALA A 278 -0.55 15.80 14.17
CA ALA A 278 -1.56 16.02 13.15
C ALA A 278 -1.77 17.52 12.87
N HIS A 279 -1.85 18.35 13.93
CA HIS A 279 -1.96 19.79 13.81
C HIS A 279 -0.74 20.39 13.08
N GLU A 280 0.48 20.04 13.48
CA GLU A 280 1.71 20.52 12.83
C GLU A 280 1.74 20.19 11.32
N GLN A 281 1.35 18.96 10.95
CA GLN A 281 1.33 18.53 9.56
C GLN A 281 0.22 19.22 8.77
N ALA A 282 -0.98 19.41 9.35
CA ALA A 282 -2.08 20.12 8.70
C ALA A 282 -1.76 21.61 8.51
N ALA A 283 -1.12 22.26 9.50
CA ALA A 283 -0.65 23.62 9.37
C ALA A 283 0.42 23.77 8.27
N ARG A 284 1.34 22.81 8.16
CA ARG A 284 2.31 22.76 7.05
C ARG A 284 1.61 22.60 5.69
N ALA A 285 0.61 21.72 5.60
CA ALA A 285 -0.17 21.54 4.38
C ALA A 285 -0.85 22.83 3.96
N ARG A 286 -1.45 23.58 4.90
CA ARG A 286 -2.08 24.86 4.65
C ARG A 286 -1.06 25.90 4.12
N HIS A 287 0.17 25.88 4.60
CA HIS A 287 1.23 26.74 4.07
C HIS A 287 1.58 26.41 2.62
N ILE A 288 1.66 25.11 2.26
CA ILE A 288 1.92 24.67 0.88
C ILE A 288 0.76 25.05 -0.05
N LEU A 289 -0.48 24.88 0.40
CA LEU A 289 -1.70 25.13 -0.38
C LEU A 289 -1.99 26.62 -0.57
N GLY A 290 -1.51 27.48 0.33
CA GLY A 290 -1.79 28.89 0.33
C GLY A 290 -3.28 29.21 0.51
N ASP A 291 -3.73 30.31 -0.12
CA ASP A 291 -5.12 30.76 -0.04
C ASP A 291 -6.01 30.24 -1.20
N THR A 292 -5.50 29.30 -1.98
CA THR A 292 -6.24 28.70 -3.08
C THR A 292 -7.44 27.93 -2.54
N VAL A 293 -8.63 28.20 -3.04
CA VAL A 293 -9.83 27.40 -2.74
C VAL A 293 -9.74 26.12 -3.54
N SER A 294 -9.64 25.00 -2.83
CA SER A 294 -9.51 23.68 -3.43
C SER A 294 -10.02 22.60 -2.46
N PRO A 295 -10.29 21.38 -2.96
CA PRO A 295 -10.60 20.23 -2.10
C PRO A 295 -9.54 19.97 -1.03
N ALA A 296 -8.26 20.12 -1.38
CA ALA A 296 -7.14 19.93 -0.46
C ALA A 296 -7.11 20.98 0.66
N THR A 297 -7.33 22.25 0.31
CA THR A 297 -7.40 23.34 1.30
C THR A 297 -8.57 23.15 2.27
N THR A 298 -9.75 22.82 1.74
CA THR A 298 -10.94 22.56 2.57
C THR A 298 -10.71 21.41 3.53
N ARG A 299 -10.19 20.28 3.03
CA ARG A 299 -9.86 19.13 3.87
C ARG A 299 -8.76 19.45 4.89
N GLY A 300 -7.75 20.24 4.51
CA GLY A 300 -6.66 20.66 5.39
C GLY A 300 -7.16 21.46 6.58
N LEU A 301 -8.05 22.42 6.36
CA LEU A 301 -8.69 23.21 7.42
C LEU A 301 -9.47 22.33 8.40
N LEU A 302 -10.25 21.37 7.87
CA LEU A 302 -11.01 20.42 8.71
C LEU A 302 -10.10 19.49 9.52
N VAL A 303 -9.02 18.98 8.92
CA VAL A 303 -8.08 18.09 9.62
C VAL A 303 -7.34 18.84 10.72
N GLU A 304 -6.96 20.09 10.48
CA GLU A 304 -6.36 20.96 11.49
C GLU A 304 -7.34 21.24 12.64
N ALA A 305 -8.59 21.58 12.31
CA ALA A 305 -9.64 21.78 13.31
C ALA A 305 -9.92 20.53 14.15
N ARG A 306 -9.97 19.35 13.53
CA ARG A 306 -10.11 18.06 14.23
C ARG A 306 -8.94 17.81 15.20
N ALA A 307 -7.72 18.13 14.80
CA ALA A 307 -6.55 18.00 15.66
C ALA A 307 -6.63 18.95 16.87
N LEU A 308 -6.97 20.21 16.65
CA LEU A 308 -7.16 21.21 17.70
C LEU A 308 -8.32 20.84 18.65
N ALA A 309 -9.43 20.35 18.12
CA ALA A 309 -10.54 19.85 18.92
C ALA A 309 -10.11 18.73 19.89
N ARG A 310 -9.29 17.79 19.42
CA ARG A 310 -8.72 16.73 20.27
C ARG A 310 -7.68 17.20 21.27
N LEU A 311 -7.07 18.37 21.03
CA LEU A 311 -6.15 19.04 21.96
C LEU A 311 -6.90 19.93 22.98
N GLY A 312 -8.23 20.03 22.89
CA GLY A 312 -9.03 20.94 23.73
C GLY A 312 -8.90 22.42 23.36
N ARG A 313 -8.31 22.73 22.18
CA ARG A 313 -8.06 24.10 21.68
C ARG A 313 -9.24 24.59 20.83
N GLY A 314 -10.43 24.64 21.43
CA GLY A 314 -11.68 24.96 20.73
C GLY A 314 -11.66 26.33 20.06
N ASP A 315 -11.15 27.36 20.76
CA ASP A 315 -11.10 28.74 20.24
C ASP A 315 -10.30 28.87 18.94
N GLU A 316 -9.31 28.00 18.74
CA GLU A 316 -8.52 27.93 17.50
C GLU A 316 -9.16 27.03 16.44
N ALA A 317 -9.90 26.01 16.84
CA ALA A 317 -10.60 25.12 15.92
C ALA A 317 -11.79 25.81 15.23
N LEU A 318 -12.58 26.60 15.98
CA LEU A 318 -13.81 27.23 15.48
C LEU A 318 -13.60 28.11 14.24
N PRO A 319 -12.59 29.01 14.20
CA PRO A 319 -12.31 29.83 13.02
C PRO A 319 -11.95 28.97 11.79
N LEU A 320 -11.24 27.84 11.99
CA LEU A 320 -10.88 26.95 10.89
C LEU A 320 -12.11 26.23 10.33
N LEU A 321 -13.06 25.83 11.19
CA LEU A 321 -14.31 25.22 10.73
C LEU A 321 -15.12 26.20 9.87
N ARG A 322 -15.27 27.45 10.29
CA ARG A 322 -15.95 28.48 9.48
C ARG A 322 -15.27 28.70 8.13
N ARG A 323 -13.93 28.79 8.13
CA ARG A 323 -13.17 28.92 6.88
C ARG A 323 -13.33 27.69 5.98
N ALA A 324 -13.45 26.50 6.55
CA ALA A 324 -13.68 25.27 5.80
C ALA A 324 -15.07 25.25 5.17
N GLU A 325 -16.10 25.72 5.88
CA GLU A 325 -17.47 25.87 5.36
C GLU A 325 -17.51 26.86 4.19
N ASP A 326 -16.89 28.04 4.35
CA ASP A 326 -16.78 29.04 3.30
C ASP A 326 -16.03 28.51 2.07
N ALA A 327 -14.91 27.81 2.29
CA ALA A 327 -14.12 27.22 1.23
C ALA A 327 -14.90 26.11 0.51
N PHE A 328 -15.59 25.24 1.22
CA PHE A 328 -16.43 24.19 0.66
C PHE A 328 -17.58 24.77 -0.17
N GLY A 329 -18.22 25.83 0.30
CA GLY A 329 -19.27 26.54 -0.44
C GLY A 329 -18.83 27.06 -1.80
N ARG A 330 -17.53 27.31 -1.98
CA ARG A 330 -16.91 27.84 -3.20
C ARG A 330 -16.32 26.78 -4.12
N LEU A 331 -16.30 25.50 -3.73
CA LEU A 331 -15.85 24.40 -4.58
C LEU A 331 -16.79 24.20 -5.77
N THR A 332 -16.23 23.81 -6.92
CA THR A 332 -16.99 23.43 -8.11
C THR A 332 -17.78 22.14 -7.91
N ALA A 333 -18.72 21.84 -8.80
CA ALA A 333 -19.44 20.57 -8.77
C ALA A 333 -18.46 19.38 -8.97
N GLU A 334 -17.50 19.52 -9.89
CA GLU A 334 -16.47 18.52 -10.15
C GLU A 334 -15.61 18.24 -8.91
N ASP A 335 -15.16 19.30 -8.21
CA ASP A 335 -14.42 19.14 -6.95
C ASP A 335 -15.19 18.39 -5.87
N ARG A 336 -16.52 18.47 -5.88
CA ARG A 336 -17.40 17.81 -4.91
C ARG A 336 -17.84 16.41 -5.30
N ASP A 337 -17.62 16.00 -6.53
CA ASP A 337 -18.02 14.67 -7.05
C ASP A 337 -16.90 13.62 -6.90
N ASP A 338 -15.63 14.05 -6.90
CA ASP A 338 -14.49 13.14 -6.75
C ASP A 338 -14.25 12.76 -5.28
N PRO A 339 -14.39 11.48 -4.91
CA PRO A 339 -14.24 11.02 -3.52
C PRO A 339 -12.79 10.95 -3.03
N SER A 340 -11.79 10.92 -3.93
CA SER A 340 -10.40 10.69 -3.56
C SER A 340 -9.53 11.94 -3.61
N PHE A 341 -9.56 12.64 -4.73
CA PHE A 341 -8.79 13.85 -4.92
C PHE A 341 -9.64 15.11 -4.77
N GLY A 342 -10.96 15.02 -4.99
CA GLY A 342 -11.95 16.01 -4.63
C GLY A 342 -12.33 16.00 -3.15
N HIS A 343 -13.48 16.56 -2.82
CA HIS A 343 -14.03 16.58 -1.45
C HIS A 343 -15.57 16.57 -1.49
N THR A 344 -16.16 15.38 -1.40
CA THR A 344 -17.62 15.23 -1.46
C THR A 344 -18.30 15.83 -0.24
N GLU A 345 -19.59 16.19 -0.37
CA GLU A 345 -20.36 16.75 0.75
C GLU A 345 -20.42 15.79 1.95
N ARG A 346 -20.61 14.48 1.70
CA ARG A 346 -20.63 13.48 2.78
C ARG A 346 -19.30 13.40 3.53
N GLN A 347 -18.16 13.51 2.83
CA GLN A 347 -16.84 13.54 3.46
C GLN A 347 -16.61 14.84 4.24
N PHE A 348 -17.04 15.97 3.69
CA PHE A 348 -16.97 17.25 4.38
C PHE A 348 -17.74 17.20 5.69
N LEU A 349 -18.99 16.74 5.66
CA LEU A 349 -19.85 16.60 6.83
C LEU A 349 -19.29 15.60 7.85
N TRP A 350 -18.68 14.52 7.39
CA TRP A 350 -18.00 13.59 8.29
C TRP A 350 -16.86 14.25 9.06
N HIS A 351 -15.96 14.98 8.37
CA HIS A 351 -14.88 15.70 9.02
C HIS A 351 -15.40 16.75 9.99
N LEU A 352 -16.42 17.49 9.60
CA LEU A 352 -17.06 18.53 10.42
C LEU A 352 -17.71 17.91 11.68
N GLY A 353 -18.50 16.85 11.51
CA GLY A 353 -19.14 16.13 12.61
C GLY A 353 -18.12 15.55 13.61
N ASN A 354 -17.01 15.02 13.13
CA ASN A 354 -15.92 14.54 14.00
C ASN A 354 -15.30 15.70 14.82
N ALA A 355 -15.11 16.89 14.21
CA ALA A 355 -14.60 18.04 14.95
C ALA A 355 -15.59 18.46 16.07
N TRP A 356 -16.88 18.56 15.76
CA TRP A 356 -17.91 18.89 16.75
C TRP A 356 -17.99 17.85 17.88
N THR A 357 -17.89 16.56 17.54
CA THR A 357 -17.84 15.46 18.52
C THR A 357 -16.71 15.69 19.53
N HIS A 358 -15.50 16.02 19.05
CA HIS A 358 -14.33 16.20 19.92
C HIS A 358 -14.33 17.55 20.66
N LEU A 359 -15.02 18.57 20.14
CA LEU A 359 -15.27 19.83 20.85
C LEU A 359 -16.34 19.68 21.96
N GLY A 360 -17.02 18.54 22.05
CA GLY A 360 -18.11 18.32 23.03
C GLY A 360 -19.42 19.02 22.65
N ARG A 361 -19.53 19.47 21.40
CA ARG A 361 -20.76 20.07 20.87
C ARG A 361 -21.63 18.99 20.24
N THR A 362 -22.18 18.14 21.09
CA THR A 362 -22.85 16.90 20.68
C THR A 362 -24.10 17.18 19.83
N GLU A 363 -24.86 18.23 20.13
CA GLU A 363 -26.04 18.62 19.34
C GLU A 363 -25.68 19.00 17.90
N ASP A 364 -24.65 19.85 17.72
CA ASP A 364 -24.13 20.22 16.37
C ASP A 364 -23.59 18.98 15.65
N ALA A 365 -22.87 18.12 16.36
CA ALA A 365 -22.37 16.85 15.81
C ALA A 365 -23.51 15.96 15.31
N TRP A 366 -24.58 15.79 16.08
CA TRP A 366 -25.76 14.99 15.73
C TRP A 366 -26.43 15.43 14.43
N GLN A 367 -26.63 16.76 14.26
CA GLN A 367 -27.24 17.31 13.06
C GLN A 367 -26.41 17.00 11.82
N VAL A 368 -25.11 17.28 11.89
CA VAL A 368 -24.17 17.08 10.77
C VAL A 368 -24.00 15.60 10.45
N GLN A 369 -23.86 14.75 11.47
CA GLN A 369 -23.69 13.29 11.28
C GLN A 369 -24.95 12.64 10.67
N ARG A 370 -26.15 13.12 11.03
CA ARG A 370 -27.40 12.64 10.43
C ARG A 370 -27.38 12.92 8.93
N ARG A 371 -27.14 14.19 8.55
CA ARG A 371 -27.08 14.59 7.15
C ARG A 371 -25.99 13.83 6.38
N ALA A 372 -24.83 13.62 6.99
CA ALA A 372 -23.76 12.83 6.37
C ALA A 372 -24.21 11.40 6.08
N LEU A 373 -24.81 10.71 7.06
CA LEU A 373 -25.27 9.32 6.90
C LEU A 373 -26.36 9.18 5.83
N ASP A 374 -27.24 10.17 5.67
CA ASP A 374 -28.27 10.17 4.63
C ASP A 374 -27.68 10.27 3.21
N LEU A 375 -26.47 10.81 3.07
CA LEU A 375 -25.77 10.98 1.80
C LEU A 375 -24.88 9.78 1.41
N TYR A 376 -24.56 8.89 2.38
CA TYR A 376 -23.73 7.72 2.07
C TYR A 376 -24.55 6.60 1.45
N PRO A 377 -24.13 6.06 0.29
CA PRO A 377 -24.81 4.91 -0.30
C PRO A 377 -24.56 3.66 0.56
N PRO A 378 -25.49 2.67 0.52
CA PRO A 378 -25.36 1.44 1.31
C PRO A 378 -24.11 0.60 1.00
N THR A 379 -23.47 0.86 -0.11
CA THR A 379 -22.26 0.16 -0.59
C THR A 379 -20.97 0.73 -0.03
N GLU A 380 -21.00 1.87 0.64
CA GLU A 380 -19.84 2.45 1.32
C GLU A 380 -19.86 2.07 2.80
N TYR A 381 -18.74 1.56 3.30
CA TYR A 381 -18.69 0.97 4.65
C TYR A 381 -17.81 1.76 5.62
N LEU A 382 -16.62 2.22 5.19
CA LEU A 382 -15.61 2.79 6.09
C LEU A 382 -16.11 4.05 6.80
N ASP A 383 -16.39 5.10 6.04
CA ASP A 383 -16.76 6.41 6.61
C ASP A 383 -18.07 6.37 7.41
N PRO A 384 -19.15 5.68 6.93
CA PRO A 384 -20.37 5.52 7.71
C PRO A 384 -20.17 4.81 9.04
N THR A 385 -19.24 3.85 9.10
CA THR A 385 -18.92 3.17 10.35
C THR A 385 -18.21 4.09 11.32
N LEU A 386 -17.22 4.87 10.84
CA LEU A 386 -16.54 5.86 11.67
C LEU A 386 -17.50 6.95 12.17
N LEU A 387 -18.48 7.37 11.35
CA LEU A 387 -19.55 8.28 11.77
C LEU A 387 -20.41 7.70 12.90
N ARG A 388 -20.81 6.42 12.79
CA ARG A 388 -21.58 5.76 13.85
C ARG A 388 -20.79 5.62 15.15
N LEU A 389 -19.48 5.39 15.05
CA LEU A 389 -18.60 5.39 16.21
C LEU A 389 -18.45 6.80 16.82
N ASP A 390 -18.41 7.87 16.02
CA ASP A 390 -18.47 9.25 16.53
C ASP A 390 -19.81 9.53 17.24
N ARG A 391 -20.93 9.00 16.73
CA ARG A 391 -22.23 9.08 17.42
C ARG A 391 -22.18 8.39 18.78
N ALA A 392 -21.56 7.23 18.85
CA ALA A 392 -21.36 6.54 20.12
C ALA A 392 -20.52 7.39 21.11
N VAL A 393 -19.51 8.13 20.63
CA VAL A 393 -18.76 9.08 21.47
C VAL A 393 -19.68 10.19 21.98
N CYS A 394 -20.57 10.75 21.15
CA CYS A 394 -21.54 11.76 21.58
C CYS A 394 -22.47 11.21 22.67
N LEU A 395 -23.07 10.03 22.46
CA LEU A 395 -23.94 9.39 23.45
C LEU A 395 -23.24 9.17 24.80
N ALA A 396 -21.98 8.70 24.78
CA ALA A 396 -21.22 8.54 26.02
C ALA A 396 -21.00 9.85 26.75
N ARG A 397 -20.77 10.96 26.01
CA ARG A 397 -20.61 12.30 26.58
C ARG A 397 -21.90 12.89 27.10
N ASP A 398 -23.02 12.55 26.50
CA ASP A 398 -24.36 12.98 26.91
C ASP A 398 -24.89 12.17 28.11
N GLY A 399 -24.12 11.21 28.66
CA GLY A 399 -24.46 10.42 29.81
C GLY A 399 -25.24 9.16 29.49
N GLU A 400 -25.22 8.70 28.24
CA GLU A 400 -25.95 7.51 27.74
C GLU A 400 -24.96 6.37 27.39
N PRO A 401 -24.17 5.86 28.36
CA PRO A 401 -23.08 4.93 28.04
C PRO A 401 -23.58 3.58 27.51
N GLU A 402 -24.74 3.09 27.97
CA GLU A 402 -25.30 1.83 27.46
C GLU A 402 -25.68 1.92 25.98
N GLU A 403 -26.33 3.02 25.59
CA GLU A 403 -26.73 3.25 24.21
C GLU A 403 -25.50 3.53 23.32
N ALA A 404 -24.48 4.19 23.88
CA ALA A 404 -23.20 4.38 23.22
C ALA A 404 -22.55 3.03 22.83
N TYR A 405 -22.47 2.08 23.76
CA TYR A 405 -21.90 0.76 23.47
C TYR A 405 -22.78 -0.05 22.50
N ARG A 406 -24.12 0.01 22.60
CA ARG A 406 -25.01 -0.63 21.62
C ARG A 406 -24.82 -0.07 20.21
N THR A 407 -24.75 1.25 20.09
CA THR A 407 -24.49 1.94 18.80
C THR A 407 -23.15 1.53 18.22
N ALA A 408 -22.09 1.49 19.02
CA ALA A 408 -20.76 1.07 18.59
C ALA A 408 -20.74 -0.41 18.17
N ALA A 409 -21.37 -1.29 18.93
CA ALA A 409 -21.48 -2.72 18.61
C ALA A 409 -22.24 -2.94 17.29
N GLN A 410 -23.36 -2.26 17.12
CA GLN A 410 -24.13 -2.32 15.88
C GLN A 410 -23.31 -1.83 14.67
N ALA A 411 -22.53 -0.76 14.83
CA ALA A 411 -21.66 -0.26 13.77
C ALA A 411 -20.64 -1.31 13.31
N LEU A 412 -20.09 -2.11 14.22
CA LEU A 412 -19.12 -3.16 13.89
C LEU A 412 -19.80 -4.43 13.36
N THR A 413 -20.91 -4.86 13.96
CA THR A 413 -21.59 -6.11 13.56
C THR A 413 -22.30 -5.99 12.21
N SER A 414 -22.66 -4.78 11.79
CA SER A 414 -23.22 -4.53 10.46
C SER A 414 -22.19 -4.48 9.33
N LEU A 415 -20.89 -4.49 9.66
CA LEU A 415 -19.82 -4.52 8.66
C LEU A 415 -19.61 -5.94 8.14
N PRO A 416 -19.46 -6.13 6.82
CA PRO A 416 -18.86 -7.35 6.28
C PRO A 416 -17.44 -7.53 6.83
N ASP A 417 -17.04 -8.79 7.06
CA ASP A 417 -15.74 -9.10 7.69
C ASP A 417 -14.55 -8.47 6.94
N GLU A 418 -14.60 -8.46 5.62
CA GLU A 418 -13.55 -7.86 4.76
C GLU A 418 -13.41 -6.34 4.92
N HIS A 419 -14.40 -5.67 5.51
CA HIS A 419 -14.38 -4.23 5.81
C HIS A 419 -14.04 -3.92 7.28
N ARG A 420 -13.86 -4.92 8.14
CA ARG A 420 -13.35 -4.76 9.52
C ARG A 420 -11.85 -4.51 9.50
N THR A 421 -11.46 -3.39 8.89
CA THR A 421 -10.06 -3.01 8.70
C THR A 421 -9.39 -2.57 10.00
N GLY A 422 -8.05 -2.52 9.99
CA GLY A 422 -7.26 -2.07 11.14
C GLY A 422 -7.61 -0.65 11.60
N MET A 423 -8.03 0.24 10.71
CA MET A 423 -8.50 1.59 11.06
C MET A 423 -9.82 1.54 11.84
N VAL A 424 -10.80 0.77 11.38
CA VAL A 424 -12.08 0.62 12.05
C VAL A 424 -11.91 0.04 13.45
N MET A 425 -11.13 -1.04 13.56
CA MET A 425 -10.86 -1.69 14.85
C MET A 425 -10.11 -0.78 15.82
N LYS A 426 -9.16 0.01 15.32
CA LYS A 426 -8.45 1.02 16.11
C LYS A 426 -9.42 2.11 16.62
N TYR A 427 -10.31 2.59 15.76
CA TYR A 427 -11.28 3.63 16.13
C TYR A 427 -12.29 3.13 17.17
N ALA A 428 -12.76 1.90 17.01
CA ALA A 428 -13.64 1.23 17.98
C ALA A 428 -12.94 0.99 19.32
N THR A 429 -11.66 0.62 19.30
CA THR A 429 -10.84 0.50 20.53
C THR A 429 -10.66 1.85 21.22
N ASP A 430 -10.43 2.93 20.47
CA ASP A 430 -10.31 4.28 21.01
C ASP A 430 -11.63 4.75 21.61
N PHE A 431 -12.77 4.46 20.99
CA PHE A 431 -14.09 4.69 21.54
C PHE A 431 -14.23 4.01 22.92
N SER A 432 -13.99 2.70 23.01
CA SER A 432 -14.12 1.95 24.27
C SER A 432 -13.29 2.53 25.41
N ARG A 433 -12.06 3.01 25.08
CA ARG A 433 -11.18 3.65 26.07
C ARG A 433 -11.69 5.03 26.51
N THR A 434 -12.28 5.80 25.59
CA THR A 434 -12.75 7.17 25.84
C THR A 434 -14.14 7.22 26.50
N ALA A 435 -15.03 6.30 26.12
CA ALA A 435 -16.39 6.21 26.65
C ALA A 435 -16.42 5.85 28.15
N GLY A 436 -15.38 5.20 28.68
CA GLY A 436 -15.40 4.68 30.05
C GLY A 436 -16.44 3.56 30.22
N HIS A 437 -16.86 3.31 31.46
CA HIS A 437 -17.96 2.37 31.77
C HIS A 437 -17.83 0.96 31.16
N SER A 438 -16.60 0.50 30.89
CA SER A 438 -16.31 -0.82 30.29
C SER A 438 -16.78 -2.01 31.17
N GLN A 439 -17.06 -1.77 32.44
CA GLN A 439 -17.60 -2.75 33.38
C GLN A 439 -19.12 -3.03 33.19
N LEU A 440 -19.84 -2.19 32.46
CA LEU A 440 -21.23 -2.47 32.10
C LEU A 440 -21.31 -3.78 31.28
N PRO A 441 -22.43 -4.53 31.36
CA PRO A 441 -22.62 -5.74 30.54
C PRO A 441 -22.34 -5.48 29.06
N VAL A 442 -22.93 -4.44 28.48
CA VAL A 442 -22.73 -4.03 27.08
C VAL A 442 -21.28 -3.61 26.77
N GLY A 443 -20.56 -3.05 27.74
CA GLY A 443 -19.15 -2.70 27.61
C GLY A 443 -18.25 -3.95 27.55
N ARG A 444 -18.57 -4.99 28.32
CA ARG A 444 -17.89 -6.29 28.29
C ARG A 444 -18.15 -7.04 26.97
N GLU A 445 -19.39 -7.07 26.52
CA GLU A 445 -19.77 -7.64 25.21
C GLU A 445 -19.04 -6.94 24.06
N PHE A 446 -18.96 -5.61 24.11
CA PHE A 446 -18.20 -4.84 23.13
C PHE A 446 -16.70 -5.16 23.16
N ALA A 447 -16.13 -5.34 24.36
CA ALA A 447 -14.73 -5.74 24.51
C ALA A 447 -14.46 -7.17 23.97
N GLU A 448 -15.43 -8.07 24.01
CA GLU A 448 -15.36 -9.39 23.38
C GLU A 448 -15.42 -9.26 21.84
N LEU A 449 -16.32 -8.42 21.33
CA LEU A 449 -16.42 -8.13 19.89
C LEU A 449 -15.11 -7.56 19.30
N LEU A 450 -14.36 -6.78 20.08
CA LEU A 450 -13.05 -6.24 19.65
C LEU A 450 -11.95 -7.31 19.61
N ARG A 451 -12.10 -8.47 20.25
CA ARG A 451 -11.13 -9.57 20.27
C ARG A 451 -11.43 -10.66 19.23
N ALA A 452 -12.69 -10.75 18.81
CA ALA A 452 -13.15 -11.68 17.79
C ALA A 452 -12.68 -11.25 16.39
#